data_47b0f04ba2165a2435108b08909014a5
#
_entry.id   47b0f04ba2165a2435108b08909014a5
#
_cell.length_a   1.000
_cell.length_b   1.000
_cell.length_c   1.000
_cell.angle_alpha   90.00
_cell.angle_beta   90.00
_cell.angle_gamma   90.00
#
_symmetry.space_group_name_H-M   'P 1'
#
loop_
_entity.id
_entity.type
_entity.pdbx_description
1 polymer ?
#
loop_
_entity_poly.entity_id
_entity_poly.type
_entity_poly.pdbx_seq_one_letter_code
_entity_poly.pdbx_strand_id
1 'polypeptide(L)' 'MERDRPWIVIVWNDPINLMSYVTLVFQKLFGYSRAKATKLMLQVHNEGKAVVSGGTREKAEHDVARLHAHGLWATMRQD' A
#
# COMPACT_ATOMS: atom_id res chain seq x y z
N MET A 1 -20.02 1.52 -15.14
CA MET A 1 -19.17 0.64 -15.99
C MET A 1 -18.03 0.09 -15.17
N GLU A 2 -17.76 -1.19 -15.30
CA GLU A 2 -16.68 -1.82 -14.52
C GLU A 2 -15.32 -1.18 -14.77
N ARG A 3 -15.04 -0.81 -16.02
CA ARG A 3 -13.78 -0.17 -16.38
C ARG A 3 -13.59 1.19 -15.72
N ASP A 4 -14.66 1.78 -15.19
CA ASP A 4 -14.61 3.07 -14.51
C ASP A 4 -14.37 2.93 -13.02
N ARG A 5 -14.38 1.72 -12.50
CA ARG A 5 -14.10 1.46 -11.10
C ARG A 5 -12.61 1.61 -10.83
N PRO A 6 -12.25 2.27 -9.74
CA PRO A 6 -10.84 2.39 -9.40
C PRO A 6 -10.23 1.04 -9.05
N TRP A 7 -8.93 0.94 -9.27
CA TRP A 7 -8.14 -0.16 -8.75
C TRP A 7 -7.61 0.23 -7.39
N ILE A 8 -7.50 -0.72 -6.50
CA ILE A 8 -6.94 -0.49 -5.17
C ILE A 8 -5.69 -1.33 -4.98
N VAL A 9 -4.76 -0.77 -4.21
CA VAL A 9 -3.50 -1.42 -3.85
C VAL A 9 -3.57 -1.76 -2.38
N ILE A 10 -3.34 -3.03 -2.07
CA ILE A 10 -3.43 -3.56 -0.71
C ILE A 10 -2.05 -4.02 -0.27
N VAL A 11 -1.61 -3.54 0.89
CA VAL A 11 -0.40 -4.04 1.54
C VAL A 11 -0.82 -5.02 2.62
N TRP A 12 -0.14 -6.16 2.65
CA TRP A 12 -0.41 -7.24 3.58
C TRP A 12 0.67 -7.28 4.64
N ASN A 13 0.28 -7.63 5.87
CA ASN A 13 1.22 -7.76 6.95
C ASN A 13 2.20 -8.89 6.66
N ASP A 14 3.48 -8.62 6.89
CA ASP A 14 4.51 -9.64 6.84
C ASP A 14 5.39 -9.53 8.09
N PRO A 15 5.89 -10.67 8.61
CA PRO A 15 6.60 -10.66 9.88
C PRO A 15 8.05 -10.15 9.79
N ILE A 16 8.53 -9.87 8.58
CA ILE A 16 9.94 -9.55 8.35
C ILE A 16 10.22 -8.06 8.46
N ASN A 17 9.33 -7.23 7.88
CA ASN A 17 9.56 -5.80 7.82
C ASN A 17 9.20 -5.11 9.14
N LEU A 18 10.08 -4.23 9.60
CA LEU A 18 9.83 -3.41 10.77
C LEU A 18 8.72 -2.40 10.49
N MET A 19 7.89 -2.13 11.50
CA MET A 19 6.80 -1.15 11.38
C MET A 19 7.31 0.24 10.98
N SER A 20 8.43 0.67 11.57
CA SER A 20 9.02 1.96 11.21
C SER A 20 9.46 2.03 9.75
N TYR A 21 9.95 0.92 9.21
CA TYR A 21 10.33 0.83 7.81
C TYR A 21 9.10 0.96 6.91
N VAL A 22 8.01 0.26 7.24
CA VAL A 22 6.77 0.31 6.46
C VAL A 22 6.21 1.74 6.43
N THR A 23 6.22 2.43 7.56
CA THR A 23 5.81 3.83 7.63
C THR A 23 6.65 4.70 6.70
N LEU A 24 7.98 4.52 6.75
CA LEU A 24 8.90 5.28 5.91
C LEU A 24 8.64 5.02 4.42
N VAL A 25 8.40 3.78 4.05
CA VAL A 25 8.11 3.41 2.66
C VAL A 25 6.84 4.11 2.18
N PHE A 26 5.79 4.12 2.97
CA PHE A 26 4.55 4.80 2.60
C PHE A 26 4.76 6.30 2.40
N GLN A 27 5.56 6.93 3.23
CA GLN A 27 5.91 8.34 3.06
C GLN A 27 6.72 8.56 1.78
N LYS A 28 7.71 7.71 1.56
CA LYS A 28 8.61 7.84 0.41
C LYS A 28 7.90 7.62 -0.92
N LEU A 29 7.07 6.58 -1.00
CA LEU A 29 6.45 6.21 -2.27
C LEU A 29 5.23 7.05 -2.60
N PHE A 30 4.46 7.43 -1.60
CA PHE A 30 3.17 8.09 -1.83
C PHE A 30 3.14 9.55 -1.37
N GLY A 31 4.19 10.02 -0.71
CA GLY A 31 4.22 11.39 -0.20
C GLY A 31 3.25 11.63 0.95
N TYR A 32 2.82 10.60 1.62
CA TYR A 32 1.89 10.73 2.75
C TYR A 32 2.56 11.38 3.95
N SER A 33 1.77 12.12 4.73
CA SER A 33 2.24 12.62 6.00
C SER A 33 2.61 11.46 6.93
N ARG A 34 3.46 11.74 7.91
CA ARG A 34 3.82 10.72 8.90
C ARG A 34 2.59 10.17 9.61
N ALA A 35 1.63 11.05 9.94
CA ALA A 35 0.39 10.63 10.60
C ALA A 35 -0.41 9.65 9.74
N LYS A 36 -0.57 9.96 8.46
CA LYS A 36 -1.30 9.08 7.55
C LYS A 36 -0.55 7.76 7.32
N ALA A 37 0.75 7.84 7.09
CA ALA A 37 1.58 6.66 6.88
C ALA A 37 1.56 5.74 8.11
N THR A 38 1.64 6.32 9.32
CA THR A 38 1.56 5.56 10.56
C THR A 38 0.20 4.89 10.72
N LYS A 39 -0.87 5.60 10.41
CA LYS A 39 -2.23 5.04 10.49
C LYS A 39 -2.38 3.83 9.58
N LEU A 40 -1.89 3.94 8.34
CA LEU A 40 -1.95 2.82 7.38
C LEU A 40 -1.08 1.66 7.84
N MET A 41 0.12 1.94 8.33
CA MET A 41 1.00 0.91 8.86
C MET A 41 0.35 0.16 10.02
N LEU A 42 -0.27 0.87 10.96
CA LEU A 42 -0.95 0.24 12.08
C LEU A 42 -2.14 -0.60 11.62
N GLN A 43 -2.85 -0.15 10.59
CA GLN A 43 -3.93 -0.93 10.02
C GLN A 43 -3.41 -2.24 9.43
N VAL A 44 -2.31 -2.18 8.68
CA VAL A 44 -1.67 -3.39 8.14
C VAL A 44 -1.28 -4.33 9.27
N HIS A 45 -0.64 -3.80 10.32
CA HIS A 45 -0.16 -4.60 11.43
C HIS A 45 -1.30 -5.22 12.25
N ASN A 46 -2.32 -4.43 12.57
CA ASN A 46 -3.41 -4.87 13.46
C ASN A 46 -4.50 -5.65 12.74
N GLU A 47 -4.80 -5.31 11.49
CA GLU A 47 -5.89 -5.93 10.74
C GLU A 47 -5.40 -6.92 9.68
N GLY A 48 -4.10 -7.00 9.48
CA GLY A 48 -3.49 -7.91 8.51
C GLY A 48 -3.33 -7.34 7.12
N LYS A 49 -4.00 -6.25 6.80
CA LYS A 49 -3.92 -5.59 5.50
C LYS A 49 -4.50 -4.19 5.56
N ALA A 50 -4.13 -3.37 4.57
CA ALA A 50 -4.73 -2.05 4.39
C ALA A 50 -4.69 -1.65 2.92
N VAL A 51 -5.71 -0.91 2.50
CA VAL A 51 -5.70 -0.25 1.20
C VAL A 51 -4.85 1.01 1.35
N VAL A 52 -3.75 1.09 0.60
CA VAL A 52 -2.79 2.18 0.74
C VAL A 52 -2.83 3.18 -0.40
N SER A 53 -3.33 2.78 -1.55
CA SER A 53 -3.47 3.68 -2.70
C SER A 53 -4.52 3.14 -3.67
N GLY A 54 -4.81 3.92 -4.70
CA GLY A 54 -5.77 3.52 -5.71
C GLY A 54 -5.69 4.44 -6.92
N GLY A 55 -6.46 4.10 -7.95
CA GLY A 55 -6.53 4.88 -9.17
C GLY A 55 -6.71 3.98 -10.38
N THR A 56 -6.08 4.34 -11.49
CA THR A 56 -6.13 3.53 -12.70
C THR A 56 -5.37 2.22 -12.50
N ARG A 57 -5.65 1.26 -13.38
CA ARG A 57 -4.92 -0.01 -13.35
C ARG A 57 -3.42 0.21 -13.49
N GLU A 58 -3.00 1.08 -14.41
CA GLU A 58 -1.59 1.37 -14.63
C GLU A 58 -0.92 1.95 -13.39
N LYS A 59 -1.60 2.88 -12.71
CA LYS A 59 -1.09 3.44 -11.46
C LYS A 59 -0.98 2.36 -10.38
N ALA A 60 -1.99 1.50 -10.25
CA ALA A 60 -1.96 0.43 -9.28
C ALA A 60 -0.81 -0.55 -9.55
N GLU A 61 -0.61 -0.94 -10.82
CA GLU A 61 0.51 -1.79 -11.20
C GLU A 61 1.85 -1.17 -10.82
N HIS A 62 2.00 0.13 -11.09
CA HIS A 62 3.21 0.86 -10.74
C HIS A 62 3.44 0.90 -9.23
N ASP A 63 2.38 1.18 -8.47
CA ASP A 63 2.48 1.23 -7.01
C ASP A 63 2.82 -0.15 -6.43
N VAL A 64 2.20 -1.22 -6.93
CA VAL A 64 2.51 -2.59 -6.49
C VAL A 64 3.97 -2.92 -6.78
N ALA A 65 4.46 -2.60 -7.98
CA ALA A 65 5.85 -2.87 -8.35
C ALA A 65 6.83 -2.14 -7.43
N ARG A 66 6.53 -0.89 -7.09
CA ARG A 66 7.36 -0.09 -6.18
C ARG A 66 7.36 -0.67 -4.76
N LEU A 67 6.20 -1.11 -4.28
CA LEU A 67 6.11 -1.74 -2.97
C LEU A 67 6.90 -3.05 -2.93
N HIS A 68 6.80 -3.86 -3.99
CA HIS A 68 7.59 -5.09 -4.08
C HIS A 68 9.08 -4.80 -4.10
N ALA A 69 9.50 -3.74 -4.79
CA ALA A 69 10.91 -3.35 -4.84
C ALA A 69 11.45 -2.96 -3.46
N HIS A 70 10.57 -2.54 -2.55
CA HIS A 70 10.94 -2.22 -1.17
C HIS A 70 10.71 -3.40 -0.21
N GLY A 71 10.36 -4.56 -0.74
CA GLY A 71 10.21 -5.77 0.05
C GLY A 71 8.88 -5.92 0.78
N LEU A 72 7.89 -5.14 0.42
CA LEU A 72 6.55 -5.26 1.03
C LEU A 72 5.67 -6.19 0.20
N TRP A 73 4.76 -6.88 0.87
CA TRP A 73 3.76 -7.71 0.20
C TRP A 73 2.59 -6.84 -0.22
N ALA A 74 2.40 -6.70 -1.51
CA ALA A 74 1.35 -5.87 -2.06
C ALA A 74 0.63 -6.59 -3.20
N THR A 75 -0.66 -6.37 -3.28
CA THR A 75 -1.50 -6.87 -4.37
C THR A 75 -2.41 -5.74 -4.84
N MET A 76 -3.08 -5.95 -5.95
CA MET A 76 -4.05 -5.00 -6.46
C MET A 76 -5.30 -5.73 -6.92
N ARG A 77 -6.42 -5.02 -6.89
CA ARG A 77 -7.67 -5.53 -7.44
C ARG A 77 -8.56 -4.36 -7.82
N GLN A 78 -9.53 -4.62 -8.67
CA GLN A 78 -10.54 -3.62 -8.98
C GLN A 78 -11.56 -3.59 -7.85
N ASP A 79 -11.88 -2.40 -7.42
CA ASP A 79 -12.83 -2.20 -6.32
C ASP A 79 -14.27 -2.49 -6.74
#